data_fae4ea12bd80326dc8dc329c9332407f
#
_entry.id   fae4ea12bd80326dc8dc329c9332407f
#
_cell.length_a   1.000
_cell.length_b   1.000
_cell.length_c   1.000
_cell.angle_alpha   90.00
_cell.angle_beta   90.00
_cell.angle_gamma   90.00
#
_symmetry.space_group_name_H-M   'P 1'
#
loop_
_entity.id
_entity.type
_entity.pdbx_description
1 polymer ?
#
loop_
_entity_poly.entity_id
_entity_poly.type
_entity_poly.pdbx_seq_one_letter_code
_entity_poly.pdbx_strand_id
1 'polypeptide(L)'
;MLAAFFFKERGRAMIDERTELDVAVVGSGPAGMTAALYAARAGLTVAVFERMGPGGQMTQTERLDNYPGFAEGVDAFELSFAMASQAERFGAERVSDEVVDLNVNGVKRLLTCASGAQYSARAIIVATGAEPRELGVPGEAELRGRGVSYCATCDGGFFRGKVAVVVGGGNTAVGDALYLSRICEKVYVVHR
;
A
#
# COMPACT_ATOMS: atom_id res chain seq x y z
N MET A 1 -33.87 -12.38 -16.15
CA MET A 1 -33.51 -11.17 -16.90
C MET A 1 -32.03 -11.23 -17.20
N LEU A 2 -31.68 -11.62 -18.44
CA LEU A 2 -30.26 -11.82 -18.84
C LEU A 2 -29.74 -10.47 -19.38
N ALA A 3 -28.91 -9.76 -18.63
CA ALA A 3 -28.25 -8.55 -19.12
C ALA A 3 -27.04 -8.99 -19.93
N ALA A 4 -27.08 -8.85 -21.26
CA ALA A 4 -25.93 -9.04 -22.12
C ALA A 4 -25.04 -7.79 -22.01
N PHE A 5 -23.88 -7.93 -21.36
CA PHE A 5 -22.88 -6.89 -21.34
C PHE A 5 -22.00 -7.00 -22.59
N PHE A 6 -22.18 -6.09 -23.52
CA PHE A 6 -21.23 -5.91 -24.62
C PHE A 6 -19.99 -5.15 -24.10
N PHE A 7 -18.91 -5.85 -23.89
CA PHE A 7 -17.61 -5.23 -23.69
C PHE A 7 -17.16 -4.63 -25.04
N LYS A 8 -17.25 -3.31 -25.16
CA LYS A 8 -16.54 -2.60 -26.21
C LYS A 8 -15.08 -2.56 -25.79
N GLU A 9 -14.22 -3.31 -26.48
CA GLU A 9 -12.78 -3.11 -26.36
C GLU A 9 -12.46 -1.66 -26.72
N ARG A 10 -12.33 -0.79 -25.73
CA ARG A 10 -11.69 0.49 -25.92
C ARG A 10 -10.22 0.18 -26.11
N GLY A 11 -9.71 0.44 -27.32
CA GLY A 11 -8.27 0.45 -27.55
C GLY A 11 -7.63 1.24 -26.40
N ARG A 12 -6.65 0.65 -25.75
CA ARG A 12 -5.97 1.19 -24.58
C ARG A 12 -5.23 2.46 -24.99
N ALA A 13 -5.89 3.62 -24.91
CA ALA A 13 -5.23 4.91 -25.06
C ALA A 13 -4.38 5.11 -23.80
N MET A 14 -3.08 5.28 -23.97
CA MET A 14 -2.17 5.63 -22.88
C MET A 14 -2.66 6.91 -22.20
N ILE A 15 -2.75 6.88 -20.88
CA ILE A 15 -3.08 8.08 -20.11
C ILE A 15 -1.92 9.06 -20.22
N ASP A 16 -2.19 10.23 -20.73
CA ASP A 16 -1.27 11.35 -20.79
C ASP A 16 -1.81 12.54 -19.99
N GLU A 17 -1.04 13.62 -19.90
CA GLU A 17 -1.40 14.84 -19.18
C GLU A 17 -2.72 15.49 -19.65
N ARG A 18 -3.20 15.16 -20.85
CA ARG A 18 -4.46 15.66 -21.43
C ARG A 18 -5.66 14.79 -21.07
N THR A 19 -5.42 13.60 -20.55
CA THR A 19 -6.48 12.66 -20.18
C THR A 19 -7.13 13.11 -18.88
N GLU A 20 -8.42 13.40 -18.91
CA GLU A 20 -9.19 13.63 -17.68
C GLU A 20 -9.50 12.29 -17.02
N LEU A 21 -8.98 12.07 -15.83
CA LEU A 21 -9.22 10.87 -15.04
C LEU A 21 -10.54 10.98 -14.28
N ASP A 22 -11.30 9.89 -14.23
CA ASP A 22 -12.37 9.80 -13.25
C ASP A 22 -11.81 9.66 -11.85
N VAL A 23 -10.77 8.84 -11.69
CA VAL A 23 -10.10 8.59 -10.40
C VAL A 23 -8.58 8.56 -10.58
N ALA A 24 -7.87 9.37 -9.81
CA ALA A 24 -6.44 9.25 -9.58
C ALA A 24 -6.19 8.59 -8.23
N VAL A 25 -5.39 7.54 -8.19
CA VAL A 25 -4.99 6.85 -6.97
C VAL A 25 -3.52 7.14 -6.72
N VAL A 26 -3.20 7.68 -5.55
CA VAL A 26 -1.82 8.00 -5.17
C VAL A 26 -1.31 6.94 -4.21
N GLY A 27 -0.35 6.14 -4.67
CA GLY A 27 0.22 4.99 -3.98
C GLY A 27 -0.32 3.66 -4.48
N SER A 28 0.57 2.70 -4.70
CA SER A 28 0.30 1.36 -5.24
C SER A 28 0.47 0.23 -4.20
N GLY A 29 0.27 0.54 -2.94
CA GLY A 29 0.11 -0.46 -1.89
C GLY A 29 -1.22 -1.21 -2.04
N PRO A 30 -1.53 -2.20 -1.15
CA PRO A 30 -2.76 -3.00 -1.22
C PRO A 30 -4.03 -2.16 -1.28
N ALA A 31 -4.09 -1.07 -0.53
CA ALA A 31 -5.24 -0.17 -0.52
C ALA A 31 -5.44 0.53 -1.86
N GLY A 32 -4.36 1.08 -2.44
CA GLY A 32 -4.41 1.77 -3.72
C GLY A 32 -4.75 0.83 -4.87
N MET A 33 -4.11 -0.36 -4.93
CA MET A 33 -4.41 -1.36 -5.95
C MET A 33 -5.83 -1.89 -5.85
N THR A 34 -6.34 -2.11 -4.65
CA THR A 34 -7.74 -2.51 -4.44
C THR A 34 -8.70 -1.41 -4.91
N ALA A 35 -8.43 -0.16 -4.55
CA ALA A 35 -9.25 0.97 -5.00
C ALA A 35 -9.26 1.11 -6.52
N ALA A 36 -8.07 1.02 -7.15
CA ALA A 36 -7.93 1.07 -8.60
C ALA A 36 -8.65 -0.07 -9.31
N LEU A 37 -8.53 -1.30 -8.79
CA LEU A 37 -9.23 -2.47 -9.30
C LEU A 37 -10.74 -2.24 -9.36
N TYR A 38 -11.34 -1.80 -8.25
CA TYR A 38 -12.79 -1.64 -8.20
C TYR A 38 -13.28 -0.43 -8.99
N ALA A 39 -12.53 0.66 -9.03
CA ALA A 39 -12.85 1.81 -9.88
C ALA A 39 -12.80 1.44 -11.37
N ALA A 40 -11.74 0.73 -11.80
CA ALA A 40 -11.62 0.26 -13.18
C ALA A 40 -12.72 -0.74 -13.55
N ARG A 41 -13.09 -1.66 -12.65
CA ARG A 41 -14.22 -2.58 -12.84
C ARG A 41 -15.56 -1.86 -12.98
N ALA A 42 -15.71 -0.70 -12.36
CA ALA A 42 -16.88 0.17 -12.53
C ALA A 42 -16.89 0.93 -13.88
N GLY A 43 -15.88 0.74 -14.72
CA GLY A 43 -15.75 1.37 -16.03
C GLY A 43 -15.22 2.79 -15.98
N LEU A 44 -14.61 3.19 -14.87
CA LEU A 44 -13.99 4.50 -14.71
C LEU A 44 -12.59 4.53 -15.31
N THR A 45 -12.17 5.71 -15.79
CA THR A 45 -10.81 5.97 -16.23
C THR A 45 -9.92 6.20 -15.00
N VAL A 46 -8.98 5.27 -14.75
CA VAL A 46 -8.20 5.21 -13.50
C VAL A 46 -6.72 5.23 -13.79
N ALA A 47 -5.97 6.10 -13.10
CA ALA A 47 -4.51 6.03 -13.04
C ALA A 47 -4.05 5.84 -11.60
N VAL A 48 -3.02 5.00 -11.42
CA VAL A 48 -2.32 4.77 -10.16
C VAL A 48 -0.92 5.35 -10.27
N PHE A 49 -0.61 6.30 -9.41
CA PHE A 49 0.69 6.98 -9.36
C PHE A 49 1.56 6.33 -8.30
N GLU A 50 2.74 5.89 -8.71
CA GLU A 50 3.70 5.23 -7.83
C GLU A 50 5.13 5.56 -8.24
N ARG A 51 5.96 5.97 -7.28
CA ARG A 51 7.35 6.38 -7.53
C ARG A 51 8.32 5.22 -7.76
N MET A 52 8.11 4.08 -7.11
CA MET A 52 9.05 2.95 -7.13
C MET A 52 8.45 1.71 -7.79
N GLY A 53 7.54 1.06 -7.12
CA GLY A 53 6.94 -0.20 -7.57
C GLY A 53 5.74 -0.60 -6.72
N PRO A 54 4.93 -1.54 -7.20
CA PRO A 54 3.72 -1.94 -6.49
C PRO A 54 4.05 -2.65 -5.17
N GLY A 55 3.18 -2.43 -4.16
CA GLY A 55 3.18 -3.19 -2.92
C GLY A 55 3.40 -2.36 -1.66
N GLY A 56 4.10 -1.22 -1.74
CA GLY A 56 4.33 -0.35 -0.59
C GLY A 56 5.00 -1.12 0.56
N GLN A 57 4.47 -1.01 1.77
CA GLN A 57 5.07 -1.65 2.95
C GLN A 57 5.06 -3.19 2.91
N MET A 58 4.17 -3.83 2.15
CA MET A 58 4.21 -5.30 2.01
C MET A 58 5.56 -5.81 1.53
N THR A 59 6.20 -5.09 0.61
CA THR A 59 7.47 -5.50 0.01
C THR A 59 8.69 -5.33 0.93
N GLN A 60 8.50 -4.88 2.17
CA GLN A 60 9.56 -4.82 3.17
C GLN A 60 9.78 -6.16 3.88
N THR A 61 8.93 -7.15 3.64
CA THR A 61 9.08 -8.52 4.12
C THR A 61 9.11 -9.49 2.94
N GLU A 62 9.77 -10.63 3.10
CA GLU A 62 9.81 -11.66 2.04
C GLU A 62 8.49 -12.41 1.95
N ARG A 63 7.84 -12.67 3.10
CA ARG A 63 6.67 -13.53 3.21
C ARG A 63 5.57 -12.89 4.05
N LEU A 64 4.34 -13.06 3.61
CA LEU A 64 3.13 -12.65 4.31
C LEU A 64 2.34 -13.89 4.74
N ASP A 65 2.22 -14.11 6.05
CA ASP A 65 1.46 -15.23 6.62
C ASP A 65 0.05 -14.83 7.06
N ASN A 66 -0.27 -13.54 7.00
CA ASN A 66 -1.53 -12.98 7.50
C ASN A 66 -2.44 -12.42 6.40
N TYR A 67 -2.16 -12.69 5.12
CA TYR A 67 -3.06 -12.30 4.03
C TYR A 67 -4.08 -13.41 3.78
N PRO A 68 -5.40 -13.15 3.97
CA PRO A 68 -6.42 -14.19 3.83
C PRO A 68 -6.46 -14.79 2.42
N GLY A 69 -6.65 -16.10 2.33
CA GLY A 69 -6.67 -16.85 1.08
C GLY A 69 -5.37 -17.60 0.77
N PHE A 70 -4.31 -17.36 1.53
CA PHE A 70 -3.03 -18.04 1.40
C PHE A 70 -2.68 -18.79 2.70
N ALA A 71 -3.18 -20.02 2.82
CA ALA A 71 -3.04 -20.83 4.06
C ALA A 71 -1.57 -21.07 4.46
N GLU A 72 -0.69 -21.19 3.46
CA GLU A 72 0.74 -21.42 3.65
C GLU A 72 1.56 -20.10 3.58
N GLY A 73 0.88 -18.94 3.59
CA GLY A 73 1.51 -17.66 3.32
C GLY A 73 1.81 -17.43 1.84
N VAL A 74 2.27 -16.25 1.51
CA VAL A 74 2.57 -15.84 0.13
C VAL A 74 3.81 -14.95 0.10
N ASP A 75 4.58 -15.05 -0.96
CA ASP A 75 5.66 -14.10 -1.23
C ASP A 75 5.09 -12.69 -1.42
N ALA A 76 5.69 -11.71 -0.74
CA ALA A 76 5.17 -10.34 -0.71
C ALA A 76 5.28 -9.63 -2.06
N PHE A 77 6.36 -9.90 -2.81
CA PHE A 77 6.53 -9.34 -4.16
C PHE A 77 5.55 -9.97 -5.14
N GLU A 78 5.41 -11.31 -5.12
CA GLU A 78 4.45 -12.01 -5.98
C GLU A 78 3.03 -11.50 -5.76
N LEU A 79 2.60 -11.35 -4.51
CA LEU A 79 1.28 -10.80 -4.20
C LEU A 79 1.13 -9.37 -4.70
N SER A 80 2.15 -8.53 -4.50
CA SER A 80 2.14 -7.13 -4.94
C SER A 80 1.97 -7.00 -6.46
N PHE A 81 2.74 -7.78 -7.21
CA PHE A 81 2.63 -7.81 -8.67
C PHE A 81 1.31 -8.42 -9.15
N ALA A 82 0.80 -9.43 -8.46
CA ALA A 82 -0.50 -10.03 -8.77
C ALA A 82 -1.64 -9.01 -8.59
N MET A 83 -1.61 -8.21 -7.52
CA MET A 83 -2.59 -7.13 -7.29
C MET A 83 -2.51 -6.04 -8.36
N ALA A 84 -1.29 -5.62 -8.74
CA ALA A 84 -1.08 -4.64 -9.80
C ALA A 84 -1.61 -5.15 -11.15
N SER A 85 -1.20 -6.35 -11.54
CA SER A 85 -1.65 -6.99 -12.78
C SER A 85 -3.16 -7.19 -12.81
N GLN A 86 -3.77 -7.48 -11.66
CA GLN A 86 -5.21 -7.60 -11.56
C GLN A 86 -5.91 -6.27 -11.83
N ALA A 87 -5.44 -5.15 -11.26
CA ALA A 87 -5.99 -3.83 -11.52
C ALA A 87 -5.80 -3.42 -12.98
N GLU A 88 -4.61 -3.64 -13.54
CA GLU A 88 -4.27 -3.35 -14.95
C GLU A 88 -5.14 -4.15 -15.92
N ARG A 89 -5.42 -5.42 -15.64
CA ARG A 89 -6.30 -6.25 -16.45
C ARG A 89 -7.70 -5.66 -16.60
N PHE A 90 -8.19 -4.93 -15.60
CA PHE A 90 -9.48 -4.25 -15.65
C PHE A 90 -9.41 -2.82 -16.18
N GLY A 91 -8.22 -2.35 -16.60
CA GLY A 91 -8.04 -1.08 -17.27
C GLY A 91 -7.48 0.06 -16.40
N ALA A 92 -7.08 -0.21 -15.16
CA ALA A 92 -6.29 0.76 -14.41
C ALA A 92 -4.91 0.92 -15.07
N GLU A 93 -4.45 2.15 -15.23
CA GLU A 93 -3.11 2.43 -15.75
C GLU A 93 -2.16 2.83 -14.62
N ARG A 94 -0.91 2.38 -14.73
CA ARG A 94 0.12 2.74 -13.78
C ARG A 94 1.01 3.84 -14.36
N VAL A 95 1.14 4.93 -13.60
CA VAL A 95 2.05 6.04 -13.87
C VAL A 95 3.23 5.93 -12.91
N SER A 96 4.43 5.64 -13.46
CA SER A 96 5.67 5.54 -12.67
C SER A 96 6.23 6.94 -12.44
N ASP A 97 5.63 7.67 -11.50
CA ASP A 97 6.05 9.01 -11.11
C ASP A 97 5.57 9.32 -9.68
N GLU A 98 6.26 10.22 -9.01
CA GLU A 98 5.92 10.66 -7.66
C GLU A 98 4.99 11.87 -7.72
N VAL A 99 3.82 11.79 -7.07
CA VAL A 99 2.96 12.95 -6.88
C VAL A 99 3.53 13.81 -5.76
N VAL A 100 3.93 15.03 -6.09
CA VAL A 100 4.58 15.97 -5.15
C VAL A 100 3.65 17.09 -4.70
N ASP A 101 2.57 17.36 -5.43
CA ASP A 101 1.58 18.36 -5.06
C ASP A 101 0.17 17.98 -5.50
N LEU A 102 -0.81 18.38 -4.68
CA LEU A 102 -2.23 18.18 -4.93
C LEU A 102 -2.98 19.51 -4.77
N ASN A 103 -3.56 19.99 -5.87
CA ASN A 103 -4.48 21.12 -5.78
C ASN A 103 -5.93 20.63 -5.90
N VAL A 104 -6.65 20.72 -4.80
CA VAL A 104 -8.05 20.29 -4.67
C VAL A 104 -9.05 21.44 -4.72
N ASN A 105 -8.58 22.67 -4.93
CA ASN A 105 -9.41 23.86 -5.03
C ASN A 105 -10.02 23.96 -6.44
N GLY A 106 -11.34 23.86 -6.53
CA GLY A 106 -12.07 23.96 -7.79
C GLY A 106 -12.81 22.70 -8.18
N VAL A 107 -13.32 22.68 -9.41
CA VAL A 107 -14.12 21.57 -9.95
C VAL A 107 -13.23 20.35 -10.29
N LYS A 108 -12.03 20.60 -10.78
CA LYS A 108 -11.04 19.58 -11.12
C LYS A 108 -9.94 19.57 -10.05
N ARG A 109 -9.47 18.37 -9.73
CA ARG A 109 -8.32 18.15 -8.85
C ARG A 109 -7.10 17.98 -9.73
N LEU A 110 -6.04 18.71 -9.43
CA LEU A 110 -4.79 18.65 -10.17
C LEU A 110 -3.74 17.92 -9.33
N LEU A 111 -3.04 16.99 -9.98
CA LEU A 111 -1.87 16.31 -9.42
C LEU A 111 -0.66 16.83 -10.17
N THR A 112 0.39 17.24 -9.47
CA THR A 112 1.68 17.58 -10.06
C THR A 112 2.68 16.50 -9.68
N CYS A 113 3.35 15.95 -10.67
CA CYS A 113 4.36 14.92 -10.49
C CYS A 113 5.78 15.48 -10.41
N ALA A 114 6.71 14.72 -9.86
CA ALA A 114 8.11 15.12 -9.73
C ALA A 114 8.79 15.38 -11.10
N SER A 115 8.36 14.70 -12.15
CA SER A 115 8.80 14.97 -13.53
C SER A 115 8.33 16.34 -14.07
N GLY A 116 7.39 17.00 -13.38
CA GLY A 116 6.71 18.21 -13.84
C GLY A 116 5.40 17.92 -14.60
N ALA A 117 5.07 16.68 -14.88
CA ALA A 117 3.81 16.30 -15.50
C ALA A 117 2.62 16.64 -14.60
N GLN A 118 1.51 17.06 -15.22
CA GLN A 118 0.29 17.43 -14.50
C GLN A 118 -0.89 16.62 -15.02
N TYR A 119 -1.67 16.08 -14.09
CA TYR A 119 -2.86 15.30 -14.38
C TYR A 119 -4.08 15.92 -13.71
N SER A 120 -5.23 15.81 -14.37
CA SER A 120 -6.51 16.24 -13.80
C SER A 120 -7.40 15.05 -13.50
N ALA A 121 -8.07 15.08 -12.36
CA ALA A 121 -8.99 14.03 -11.94
C ALA A 121 -10.27 14.59 -11.34
N ARG A 122 -11.37 13.86 -11.48
CA ARG A 122 -12.65 14.17 -10.81
C ARG A 122 -12.60 13.80 -9.32
N ALA A 123 -11.87 12.72 -9.00
CA ALA A 123 -11.64 12.28 -7.63
C ALA A 123 -10.19 11.83 -7.44
N ILE A 124 -9.66 12.02 -6.22
CA ILE A 124 -8.35 11.52 -5.82
C ILE A 124 -8.54 10.60 -4.61
N ILE A 125 -7.89 9.41 -4.68
CA ILE A 125 -7.78 8.50 -3.56
C ILE A 125 -6.33 8.55 -3.08
N VAL A 126 -6.11 9.05 -1.87
CA VAL A 126 -4.80 9.09 -1.24
C VAL A 126 -4.58 7.76 -0.50
N ALA A 127 -3.68 6.94 -1.02
CA ALA A 127 -3.34 5.61 -0.50
C ALA A 127 -1.82 5.46 -0.29
N THR A 128 -1.18 6.54 0.15
CA THR A 128 0.28 6.66 0.28
C THR A 128 0.86 5.81 1.41
N GLY A 129 0.00 5.19 2.22
CA GLY A 129 0.40 4.39 3.37
C GLY A 129 0.95 5.23 4.52
N ALA A 130 1.84 4.63 5.30
CA ALA A 130 2.52 5.27 6.41
C ALA A 130 3.96 4.78 6.49
N GLU A 131 4.87 5.59 6.97
CA GLU A 131 6.23 5.18 7.28
C GLU A 131 6.41 5.12 8.80
N PRO A 132 7.03 4.05 9.33
CA PRO A 132 7.31 3.97 10.75
C PRO A 132 8.35 5.03 11.12
N ARG A 133 8.22 5.58 12.32
CA ARG A 133 9.24 6.46 12.86
C ARG A 133 10.38 5.62 13.40
N GLU A 134 11.55 5.76 12.81
CA GLU A 134 12.75 5.09 13.27
C GLU A 134 13.20 5.58 14.65
N LEU A 135 13.79 4.69 15.42
CA LEU A 135 14.35 5.00 16.73
C LEU A 135 15.73 5.69 16.59
N GLY A 136 16.45 5.40 15.51
CA GLY A 136 17.76 5.96 15.19
C GLY A 136 18.91 5.35 16.01
N VAL A 137 18.76 4.08 16.42
CA VAL A 137 19.80 3.38 17.18
C VAL A 137 20.66 2.49 16.28
N PRO A 138 21.93 2.23 16.66
CA PRO A 138 22.78 1.32 15.92
C PRO A 138 22.15 -0.06 15.76
N GLY A 139 22.23 -0.63 14.55
CA GLY A 139 21.70 -1.95 14.22
C GLY A 139 20.21 -1.96 13.84
N GLU A 140 19.46 -0.88 14.01
CA GLU A 140 18.03 -0.83 13.70
C GLU A 140 17.74 -1.17 12.23
N ALA A 141 18.44 -0.50 11.30
CA ALA A 141 18.26 -0.74 9.87
C ALA A 141 18.71 -2.15 9.44
N GLU A 142 19.84 -2.62 10.00
CA GLU A 142 20.42 -3.94 9.67
C GLU A 142 19.54 -5.10 10.15
N LEU A 143 18.85 -4.92 11.27
CA LEU A 143 18.00 -5.94 11.91
C LEU A 143 16.53 -5.83 11.51
N ARG A 144 16.17 -4.90 10.65
CA ARG A 144 14.80 -4.75 10.13
C ARG A 144 14.37 -6.03 9.41
N GLY A 145 13.24 -6.61 9.83
CA GLY A 145 12.79 -7.92 9.37
C GLY A 145 13.56 -9.14 9.92
N ARG A 146 14.62 -8.91 10.72
CA ARG A 146 15.45 -9.97 11.34
C ARG A 146 15.50 -9.89 12.87
N GLY A 147 14.63 -9.11 13.47
CA GLY A 147 14.59 -8.90 14.92
C GLY A 147 14.04 -7.54 15.30
N VAL A 148 14.14 -6.56 14.42
CA VAL A 148 13.47 -5.25 14.54
C VAL A 148 12.24 -5.23 13.63
N SER A 149 11.10 -4.91 14.20
CA SER A 149 9.82 -4.76 13.51
C SER A 149 9.10 -3.51 13.98
N TYR A 150 8.27 -2.94 13.10
CA TYR A 150 7.42 -1.80 13.41
C TYR A 150 5.93 -2.17 13.39
N CYS A 151 5.62 -3.47 13.31
CA CYS A 151 4.26 -3.98 13.28
C CYS A 151 4.16 -5.32 14.02
N ALA A 152 3.73 -5.29 15.26
CA ALA A 152 3.61 -6.50 16.06
C ALA A 152 2.60 -7.51 15.49
N THR A 153 1.51 -7.03 14.90
CA THR A 153 0.49 -7.90 14.30
C THR A 153 0.94 -8.53 12.99
N CYS A 154 1.90 -7.90 12.30
CA CYS A 154 2.46 -8.44 11.05
C CYS A 154 3.47 -9.54 11.36
N ASP A 155 4.45 -9.25 12.22
CA ASP A 155 5.65 -10.06 12.41
C ASP A 155 5.67 -10.84 13.74
N GLY A 156 4.77 -10.50 14.68
CA GLY A 156 4.79 -11.06 16.02
C GLY A 156 4.67 -12.59 16.05
N GLY A 157 4.02 -13.19 15.06
CA GLY A 157 3.93 -14.64 14.91
C GLY A 157 5.29 -15.35 14.86
N PHE A 158 6.31 -14.73 14.26
CA PHE A 158 7.68 -15.27 14.16
C PHE A 158 8.44 -15.24 15.50
N PHE A 159 7.93 -14.49 16.48
CA PHE A 159 8.53 -14.31 17.79
C PHE A 159 7.77 -15.01 18.91
N ARG A 160 6.86 -15.93 18.56
CA ARG A 160 6.11 -16.74 19.53
C ARG A 160 7.06 -17.45 20.50
N GLY A 161 6.77 -17.32 21.81
CA GLY A 161 7.58 -17.93 22.88
C GLY A 161 8.96 -17.29 23.09
N LYS A 162 9.26 -16.18 22.42
CA LYS A 162 10.51 -15.42 22.61
C LYS A 162 10.29 -14.21 23.53
N VAL A 163 11.37 -13.61 23.96
CA VAL A 163 11.36 -12.33 24.69
C VAL A 163 11.31 -11.18 23.70
N ALA A 164 10.36 -10.26 23.86
CA ALA A 164 10.22 -9.08 23.03
C ALA A 164 10.43 -7.79 23.82
N VAL A 165 10.93 -6.76 23.17
CA VAL A 165 11.06 -5.40 23.71
C VAL A 165 10.26 -4.47 22.84
N VAL A 166 9.31 -3.74 23.41
CA VAL A 166 8.54 -2.69 22.73
C VAL A 166 9.07 -1.33 23.16
N VAL A 167 9.48 -0.51 22.21
CA VAL A 167 9.99 0.83 22.48
C VAL A 167 8.93 1.87 22.13
N GLY A 168 8.50 2.64 23.12
CA GLY A 168 7.50 3.69 23.00
C GLY A 168 6.46 3.67 24.11
N GLY A 169 5.68 4.75 24.21
CA GLY A 169 4.63 4.90 25.21
C GLY A 169 3.29 5.40 24.64
N GLY A 170 3.18 5.48 23.30
CA GLY A 170 1.93 5.85 22.64
C GLY A 170 0.97 4.67 22.48
N ASN A 171 -0.24 4.94 21.96
CA ASN A 171 -1.29 3.93 21.80
C ASN A 171 -0.83 2.73 20.98
N THR A 172 -0.05 2.92 19.92
CA THR A 172 0.50 1.84 19.09
C THR A 172 1.41 0.93 19.93
N ALA A 173 2.38 1.51 20.66
CA ALA A 173 3.32 0.72 21.45
C ALA A 173 2.59 -0.09 22.57
N VAL A 174 1.60 0.52 23.23
CA VAL A 174 0.79 -0.18 24.23
C VAL A 174 -0.05 -1.29 23.58
N GLY A 175 -0.68 -1.02 22.43
CA GLY A 175 -1.44 -2.02 21.68
C GLY A 175 -0.58 -3.19 21.23
N ASP A 176 0.61 -2.91 20.69
CA ASP A 176 1.58 -3.91 20.27
C ASP A 176 2.09 -4.75 21.45
N ALA A 177 2.38 -4.11 22.59
CA ALA A 177 2.78 -4.81 23.81
C ALA A 177 1.68 -5.75 24.32
N LEU A 178 0.42 -5.31 24.29
CA LEU A 178 -0.73 -6.15 24.67
C LEU A 178 -0.93 -7.33 23.70
N TYR A 179 -0.70 -7.12 22.41
CA TYR A 179 -0.75 -8.20 21.42
C TYR A 179 0.37 -9.21 21.66
N LEU A 180 1.61 -8.74 21.76
CA LEU A 180 2.80 -9.57 21.97
C LEU A 180 2.74 -10.33 23.30
N SER A 181 2.14 -9.78 24.36
CA SER A 181 2.01 -10.44 25.64
C SER A 181 1.20 -11.75 25.59
N ARG A 182 0.41 -11.96 24.53
CA ARG A 182 -0.38 -13.18 24.32
C ARG A 182 0.39 -14.29 23.63
N ILE A 183 1.51 -13.94 22.96
CA ILE A 183 2.24 -14.88 22.10
C ILE A 183 3.71 -15.03 22.50
N CYS A 184 4.32 -14.00 23.09
CA CYS A 184 5.70 -14.03 23.55
C CYS A 184 5.78 -14.57 24.99
N GLU A 185 6.94 -15.11 25.35
CA GLU A 185 7.23 -15.53 26.71
C GLU A 185 7.25 -14.33 27.68
N LYS A 186 7.85 -13.23 27.24
CA LYS A 186 7.96 -12.00 28.03
C LYS A 186 8.02 -10.79 27.12
N VAL A 187 7.38 -9.70 27.57
CA VAL A 187 7.41 -8.41 26.87
C VAL A 187 7.90 -7.33 27.82
N TYR A 188 8.93 -6.63 27.42
CA TYR A 188 9.39 -5.42 28.07
C TYR A 188 8.89 -4.19 27.32
N VAL A 189 8.43 -3.17 28.03
CA VAL A 189 8.10 -1.88 27.45
C VAL A 189 9.13 -0.86 27.93
N VAL A 190 9.79 -0.22 26.99
CA VAL A 190 10.79 0.83 27.25
C VAL A 190 10.22 2.16 26.80
N HIS A 191 10.14 3.11 27.72
CA HIS A 191 9.65 4.46 27.45
C HIS A 191 10.50 5.46 28.22
N ARG A 192 10.81 6.62 27.61
CA ARG A 192 11.53 7.73 28.25
C ARG A 192 10.57 8.66 29.00
#